data_4e4d5c1171ca005936db34b25d7d93d0
#
_entry.id   4e4d5c1171ca005936db34b25d7d93d0
#
_cell.length_a   1.000
_cell.length_b   1.000
_cell.length_c   1.000
_cell.angle_alpha   90.00
_cell.angle_beta   90.00
_cell.angle_gamma   90.00
#
_symmetry.space_group_name_H-M   'P 1'
#
loop_
_entity.id
_entity.type
_entity.pdbx_description
1 polymer ?
#
loop_
_entity_poly.entity_id
_entity_poly.type
_entity_poly.pdbx_seq_one_letter_code
_entity_poly.pdbx_strand_id
1 'polypeptide(L)'
;MIRPTLRQRLEPTLRKFVHLYFRFARGMTLGVRAVVVDSDKRVFLVRHTYVTGWYLPGGGVEVGQTFREALEMELREEGRIALTGEPVLHGVFLNDHVSVRDHVAVYVVHDFQQDRLPEPNSEIAETGFFALHALPTDTTEGTRQRLAEVFAAQPLIPTWRSKP
;
A
#
# COMPACT_ATOMS: atom_id res chain seq x y z
N MET A 1 44.82 0.64 28.59
CA MET A 1 43.32 0.61 28.52
C MET A 1 42.82 2.02 28.58
N ILE A 2 42.24 2.50 27.45
CA ILE A 2 41.67 3.85 27.36
C ILE A 2 40.28 3.81 28.00
N ARG A 3 40.08 4.56 29.09
CA ARG A 3 38.78 4.66 29.76
C ARG A 3 37.81 5.44 28.87
N PRO A 4 36.58 4.94 28.61
CA PRO A 4 35.61 5.65 27.81
C PRO A 4 35.25 6.99 28.47
N THR A 5 35.20 8.04 27.68
CA THR A 5 34.82 9.39 28.13
C THR A 5 33.36 9.40 28.63
N LEU A 6 33.02 10.38 29.48
CA LEU A 6 31.64 10.56 29.97
C LEU A 6 30.62 10.65 28.82
N ARG A 7 31.01 11.29 27.73
CA ARG A 7 30.21 11.40 26.49
C ARG A 7 29.92 10.02 25.88
N GLN A 8 30.91 9.16 25.75
CA GLN A 8 30.77 7.79 25.23
C GLN A 8 29.91 6.90 26.14
N ARG A 9 29.85 7.17 27.42
CA ARG A 9 28.99 6.42 28.38
C ARG A 9 27.54 6.89 28.32
N LEU A 10 27.27 8.17 28.05
CA LEU A 10 25.92 8.75 28.01
C LEU A 10 25.25 8.60 26.64
N GLU A 11 26.03 8.41 25.57
CA GLU A 11 25.53 8.31 24.21
C GLU A 11 24.43 7.24 24.02
N PRO A 12 24.56 5.99 24.55
CA PRO A 12 23.51 4.98 24.38
C PRO A 12 22.18 5.36 25.05
N THR A 13 22.27 6.03 26.20
CA THR A 13 21.09 6.45 26.97
C THR A 13 20.41 7.63 26.28
N LEU A 14 21.18 8.63 25.87
CA LEU A 14 20.67 9.79 25.11
C LEU A 14 20.02 9.34 23.80
N ARG A 15 20.63 8.40 23.09
CA ARG A 15 20.09 7.84 21.86
C ARG A 15 18.72 7.16 22.07
N LYS A 16 18.55 6.41 23.19
CA LYS A 16 17.26 5.82 23.55
C LYS A 16 16.16 6.87 23.78
N PHE A 17 16.47 7.96 24.49
CA PHE A 17 15.52 9.05 24.71
C PHE A 17 15.17 9.79 23.42
N VAL A 18 16.14 10.05 22.56
CA VAL A 18 15.95 10.65 21.24
C VAL A 18 15.07 9.76 20.37
N HIS A 19 15.32 8.43 20.33
CA HIS A 19 14.47 7.48 19.61
C HIS A 19 13.04 7.43 20.16
N LEU A 20 12.88 7.43 21.49
CA LEU A 20 11.57 7.46 22.12
C LEU A 20 10.80 8.73 21.77
N TYR A 21 11.45 9.88 21.84
CA TYR A 21 10.86 11.15 21.43
C TYR A 21 10.40 11.12 19.97
N PHE A 22 11.27 10.68 19.03
CA PHE A 22 10.91 10.63 17.62
C PHE A 22 9.82 9.60 17.31
N ARG A 23 9.72 8.51 18.08
CA ARG A 23 8.62 7.55 17.96
C ARG A 23 7.24 8.21 18.16
N PHE A 24 7.14 9.16 19.09
CA PHE A 24 5.90 9.90 19.34
C PHE A 24 5.75 11.13 18.45
N ALA A 25 6.83 11.89 18.24
CA ALA A 25 6.78 13.13 17.47
C ALA A 25 6.64 12.90 15.96
N ARG A 26 7.17 11.77 15.44
CA ARG A 26 7.17 11.40 14.00
C ARG A 26 6.42 10.10 13.72
N GLY A 27 5.43 9.76 14.54
CA GLY A 27 4.58 8.59 14.29
C GLY A 27 3.91 8.72 12.91
N MET A 28 4.18 7.76 12.02
CA MET A 28 3.60 7.66 10.67
C MET A 28 2.83 6.36 10.59
N THR A 29 1.78 6.33 9.79
CA THR A 29 1.14 5.12 9.32
C THR A 29 1.61 4.82 7.90
N LEU A 30 1.81 3.54 7.61
CA LEU A 30 2.27 3.07 6.32
C LEU A 30 1.28 2.05 5.78
N GLY A 31 0.95 2.18 4.52
CA GLY A 31 0.11 1.22 3.81
C GLY A 31 0.76 0.75 2.52
N VAL A 32 0.23 -0.34 1.99
CA VAL A 32 0.58 -0.87 0.68
C VAL A 32 -0.66 -1.05 -0.17
N ARG A 33 -0.54 -0.83 -1.48
CA ARG A 33 -1.57 -1.15 -2.47
C ARG A 33 -0.92 -1.78 -3.70
N ALA A 34 -1.65 -2.68 -4.37
CA ALA A 34 -1.19 -3.32 -5.59
C ALA A 34 -2.06 -2.94 -6.79
N VAL A 35 -1.42 -2.55 -7.88
CA VAL A 35 -2.00 -2.58 -9.22
C VAL A 35 -1.68 -3.96 -9.79
N VAL A 36 -2.57 -4.93 -9.59
CA VAL A 36 -2.42 -6.29 -10.12
C VAL A 36 -3.00 -6.33 -11.51
N VAL A 37 -2.17 -6.72 -12.48
CA VAL A 37 -2.51 -6.68 -13.92
C VAL A 37 -2.43 -8.10 -14.48
N ASP A 38 -3.56 -8.59 -15.02
CA ASP A 38 -3.61 -9.90 -15.65
C ASP A 38 -3.10 -9.88 -17.11
N SER A 39 -3.08 -11.06 -17.74
CA SER A 39 -2.65 -11.24 -19.14
C SER A 39 -3.50 -10.47 -20.15
N ASP A 40 -4.76 -10.17 -19.82
CA ASP A 40 -5.68 -9.41 -20.65
C ASP A 40 -5.62 -7.90 -20.37
N LYS A 41 -4.63 -7.45 -19.59
CA LYS A 41 -4.42 -6.07 -19.16
C LYS A 41 -5.61 -5.50 -18.35
N ARG A 42 -6.33 -6.37 -17.64
CA ARG A 42 -7.35 -5.98 -16.67
C ARG A 42 -6.71 -5.82 -15.31
N VAL A 43 -7.32 -4.98 -14.49
CA VAL A 43 -6.84 -4.68 -13.13
C VAL A 43 -7.74 -5.30 -12.08
N PHE A 44 -7.14 -5.91 -11.08
CA PHE A 44 -7.85 -6.47 -9.95
C PHE A 44 -8.26 -5.38 -8.97
N LEU A 45 -9.54 -5.33 -8.63
CA LEU A 45 -10.08 -4.42 -7.64
C LEU A 45 -10.88 -5.18 -6.58
N VAL A 46 -10.98 -4.56 -5.42
CA VAL A 46 -11.72 -5.05 -4.26
C VAL A 46 -12.77 -4.04 -3.82
N ARG A 47 -13.91 -4.53 -3.34
CA ARG A 47 -14.95 -3.75 -2.69
C ARG A 47 -15.14 -4.27 -1.28
N HIS A 48 -14.91 -3.41 -0.30
CA HIS A 48 -15.05 -3.75 1.12
C HIS A 48 -16.53 -3.66 1.57
N THR A 49 -16.85 -4.33 2.67
CA THR A 49 -18.19 -4.30 3.27
C THR A 49 -18.46 -3.01 4.05
N TYR A 50 -17.43 -2.34 4.55
CA TYR A 50 -17.50 -1.23 5.50
C TYR A 50 -17.21 0.15 4.88
N VAL A 51 -16.77 0.22 3.62
CA VAL A 51 -16.57 1.47 2.87
C VAL A 51 -17.10 1.34 1.46
N THR A 52 -17.58 2.44 0.91
CA THR A 52 -18.12 2.48 -0.45
C THR A 52 -17.02 2.64 -1.49
N GLY A 53 -17.20 2.01 -2.65
CA GLY A 53 -16.33 2.14 -3.80
C GLY A 53 -15.42 0.93 -4.02
N TRP A 54 -14.73 0.96 -5.16
CA TRP A 54 -13.74 -0.04 -5.55
C TRP A 54 -12.33 0.50 -5.36
N TYR A 55 -11.49 -0.33 -4.79
CA TYR A 55 -10.14 0.00 -4.37
C TYR A 55 -9.10 -0.92 -5.00
N LEU A 56 -7.87 -0.47 -5.05
CA LEU A 56 -6.73 -1.37 -5.22
C LEU A 56 -6.60 -2.25 -3.98
N PRO A 57 -6.31 -3.56 -4.11
CA PRO A 57 -6.08 -4.45 -2.98
C PRO A 57 -4.89 -3.98 -2.14
N GLY A 58 -4.94 -4.23 -0.83
CA GLY A 58 -3.88 -3.91 0.11
C GLY A 58 -4.38 -3.26 1.39
N GLY A 59 -3.50 -3.11 2.37
CA GLY A 59 -3.81 -2.63 3.72
C GLY A 59 -2.64 -1.98 4.43
N GLY A 60 -2.63 -2.07 5.75
CA GLY A 60 -1.60 -1.50 6.61
C GLY A 60 -0.30 -2.29 6.59
N VAL A 61 0.82 -1.62 6.86
CA VAL A 61 2.11 -2.28 7.14
C VAL A 61 2.28 -2.34 8.65
N GLU A 62 2.34 -3.55 9.19
CA GLU A 62 2.48 -3.78 10.61
C GLU A 62 3.92 -3.55 11.10
N VAL A 63 4.06 -3.31 12.41
CA VAL A 63 5.38 -3.11 13.02
C VAL A 63 6.23 -4.38 12.85
N GLY A 64 7.37 -4.21 12.19
CA GLY A 64 8.30 -5.31 11.92
C GLY A 64 8.11 -5.98 10.57
N GLN A 65 7.04 -5.64 9.82
CA GLN A 65 6.86 -6.09 8.45
C GLN A 65 7.63 -5.21 7.46
N THR A 66 8.11 -5.83 6.41
CA THR A 66 8.51 -5.13 5.18
C THR A 66 7.28 -4.79 4.34
N PHE A 67 7.39 -3.81 3.45
CA PHE A 67 6.32 -3.51 2.48
C PHE A 67 5.95 -4.72 1.62
N ARG A 68 6.92 -5.54 1.26
CA ARG A 68 6.70 -6.76 0.49
C ARG A 68 5.88 -7.79 1.25
N GLU A 69 6.24 -8.08 2.50
CA GLU A 69 5.49 -9.03 3.34
C GLU A 69 4.04 -8.57 3.55
N ALA A 70 3.83 -7.28 3.82
CA ALA A 70 2.48 -6.72 3.92
C ALA A 70 1.71 -6.87 2.60
N LEU A 71 2.33 -6.54 1.46
CA LEU A 71 1.72 -6.68 0.15
C LEU A 71 1.31 -8.14 -0.16
N GLU A 72 2.21 -9.11 0.10
CA GLU A 72 1.94 -10.54 -0.12
C GLU A 72 0.80 -11.06 0.77
N MET A 73 0.75 -10.59 2.02
CA MET A 73 -0.30 -10.93 2.97
C MET A 73 -1.67 -10.43 2.47
N GLU A 74 -1.75 -9.15 2.15
CA GLU A 74 -2.98 -8.51 1.69
C GLU A 74 -3.50 -9.11 0.37
N LEU A 75 -2.61 -9.33 -0.60
CA LEU A 75 -2.98 -9.95 -1.86
C LEU A 75 -3.51 -11.38 -1.68
N ARG A 76 -2.98 -12.11 -0.72
CA ARG A 76 -3.46 -13.45 -0.38
C ARG A 76 -4.84 -13.40 0.28
N GLU A 77 -5.03 -12.49 1.23
CA GLU A 77 -6.27 -12.36 2.01
C GLU A 77 -7.41 -11.80 1.18
N GLU A 78 -7.19 -10.68 0.49
CA GLU A 78 -8.21 -9.98 -0.30
C GLU A 78 -8.43 -10.57 -1.69
N GLY A 79 -7.39 -11.17 -2.29
CA GLY A 79 -7.43 -11.61 -3.68
C GLY A 79 -7.19 -13.10 -3.90
N ARG A 80 -6.75 -13.88 -2.91
CA ARG A 80 -6.19 -15.24 -3.10
C ARG A 80 -5.04 -15.24 -4.15
N ILE A 81 -4.30 -14.13 -4.21
CA ILE A 81 -3.22 -13.90 -5.15
C ILE A 81 -1.89 -14.23 -4.47
N ALA A 82 -1.11 -15.11 -5.10
CA ALA A 82 0.25 -15.45 -4.70
C ALA A 82 1.23 -14.84 -5.70
N LEU A 83 2.18 -14.03 -5.23
CA LEU A 83 3.23 -13.48 -6.09
C LEU A 83 4.16 -14.60 -6.60
N THR A 84 4.47 -14.58 -7.88
CA THR A 84 5.43 -15.48 -8.51
C THR A 84 6.67 -14.75 -9.06
N GLY A 85 6.67 -13.43 -9.00
CA GLY A 85 7.77 -12.55 -9.37
C GLY A 85 7.91 -11.36 -8.45
N GLU A 86 8.83 -10.44 -8.78
CA GLU A 86 9.08 -9.24 -7.99
C GLU A 86 8.06 -8.14 -8.32
N PRO A 87 7.32 -7.62 -7.34
CA PRO A 87 6.47 -6.46 -7.54
C PRO A 87 7.32 -5.20 -7.75
N VAL A 88 6.92 -4.37 -8.71
CA VAL A 88 7.65 -3.13 -9.04
C VAL A 88 7.05 -1.97 -8.27
N LEU A 89 7.86 -1.28 -7.46
CA LEU A 89 7.41 -0.07 -6.76
C LEU A 89 7.09 1.03 -7.78
N HIS A 90 5.82 1.45 -7.83
CA HIS A 90 5.35 2.57 -8.63
C HIS A 90 5.65 3.91 -7.96
N GLY A 91 5.36 4.01 -6.66
CA GLY A 91 5.61 5.22 -5.87
C GLY A 91 5.10 5.12 -4.44
N VAL A 92 5.42 6.16 -3.66
CA VAL A 92 4.91 6.35 -2.29
C VAL A 92 4.16 7.68 -2.24
N PHE A 93 2.96 7.66 -1.72
CA PHE A 93 2.01 8.77 -1.80
C PHE A 93 1.52 9.19 -0.42
N LEU A 94 1.51 10.49 -0.16
CA LEU A 94 0.88 11.03 1.05
C LEU A 94 -0.64 10.90 0.93
N ASN A 95 -1.25 10.23 1.90
CA ASN A 95 -2.69 9.98 1.96
C ASN A 95 -3.38 10.95 2.90
N ASP A 96 -3.23 12.24 2.64
CA ASP A 96 -3.59 13.35 3.51
C ASP A 96 -5.09 13.47 3.80
N HIS A 97 -5.95 12.87 2.99
CA HIS A 97 -7.39 12.84 3.26
C HIS A 97 -7.78 11.84 4.35
N VAL A 98 -6.93 10.83 4.63
CA VAL A 98 -7.07 9.94 5.79
C VAL A 98 -6.31 10.53 6.98
N SER A 99 -5.04 10.85 6.79
CA SER A 99 -4.20 11.49 7.79
C SER A 99 -2.98 12.14 7.15
N VAL A 100 -2.59 13.32 7.62
CA VAL A 100 -1.31 13.98 7.24
C VAL A 100 -0.06 13.16 7.61
N ARG A 101 -0.24 12.04 8.29
CA ARG A 101 0.81 11.10 8.69
C ARG A 101 0.76 9.78 7.91
N ASP A 102 -0.22 9.62 7.02
CA ASP A 102 -0.42 8.37 6.29
C ASP A 102 0.30 8.38 4.94
N HIS A 103 1.03 7.32 4.66
CA HIS A 103 1.71 7.12 3.39
C HIS A 103 1.42 5.74 2.85
N VAL A 104 1.16 5.67 1.55
CA VAL A 104 0.82 4.44 0.85
C VAL A 104 1.84 4.18 -0.25
N ALA A 105 2.52 3.04 -0.15
CA ALA A 105 3.35 2.52 -1.22
C ALA A 105 2.49 1.74 -2.22
N VAL A 106 2.61 2.07 -3.50
CA VAL A 106 1.89 1.39 -4.60
C VAL A 106 2.86 0.56 -5.40
N TYR A 107 2.52 -0.70 -5.59
CA TYR A 107 3.28 -1.65 -6.40
C TYR A 107 2.49 -2.08 -7.63
N VAL A 108 3.18 -2.30 -8.74
CA VAL A 108 2.63 -2.96 -9.93
C VAL A 108 3.03 -4.43 -9.90
N VAL A 109 2.04 -5.30 -10.08
CA VAL A 109 2.19 -6.75 -10.03
C VAL A 109 1.71 -7.36 -11.34
N HIS A 110 2.62 -8.04 -12.05
CA HIS A 110 2.31 -8.77 -13.28
C HIS A 110 2.44 -10.28 -13.08
N ASP A 111 3.39 -10.71 -12.26
CA ASP A 111 3.72 -12.12 -12.06
C ASP A 111 3.04 -12.63 -10.79
N PHE A 112 1.93 -13.33 -10.95
CA PHE A 112 1.16 -13.90 -9.86
C PHE A 112 0.41 -15.16 -10.30
N GLN A 113 -0.07 -15.92 -9.31
CA GLN A 113 -1.00 -17.02 -9.47
C GLN A 113 -2.27 -16.74 -8.67
N GLN A 114 -3.42 -17.09 -9.24
CA GLN A 114 -4.71 -17.05 -8.59
C GLN A 114 -5.56 -18.23 -9.10
N ASP A 115 -5.92 -19.12 -8.20
CA ASP A 115 -6.73 -20.30 -8.56
C ASP A 115 -8.19 -19.93 -8.86
N ARG A 116 -8.75 -19.04 -8.05
CA ARG A 116 -10.13 -18.55 -8.16
C ARG A 116 -10.29 -17.21 -7.45
N LEU A 117 -11.30 -16.46 -7.82
CA LEU A 117 -11.71 -15.28 -7.06
C LEU A 117 -12.10 -15.68 -5.62
N PRO A 118 -11.81 -14.83 -4.63
CA PRO A 118 -12.26 -15.08 -3.26
C PRO A 118 -13.77 -15.01 -3.16
N GLU A 119 -14.34 -15.84 -2.29
CA GLU A 119 -15.75 -15.72 -1.91
C GLU A 119 -15.94 -14.48 -1.02
N PRO A 120 -17.09 -13.80 -1.11
CA PRO A 120 -17.42 -12.70 -0.19
C PRO A 120 -17.30 -13.16 1.28
N ASN A 121 -16.79 -12.26 2.12
CA ASN A 121 -16.63 -12.51 3.55
C ASN A 121 -17.02 -11.27 4.38
N SER A 122 -16.69 -11.25 5.67
CA SER A 122 -17.03 -10.13 6.55
C SER A 122 -16.34 -8.81 6.17
N GLU A 123 -15.24 -8.85 5.43
CA GLU A 123 -14.44 -7.70 5.06
C GLU A 123 -14.57 -7.36 3.58
N ILE A 124 -14.55 -8.36 2.71
CA ILE A 124 -14.60 -8.22 1.25
C ILE A 124 -16.00 -8.59 0.74
N ALA A 125 -16.69 -7.60 0.20
CA ALA A 125 -18.02 -7.78 -0.40
C ALA A 125 -17.92 -8.36 -1.83
N GLU A 126 -16.93 -7.92 -2.61
CA GLU A 126 -16.80 -8.32 -4.00
C GLU A 126 -15.36 -8.07 -4.51
N THR A 127 -14.91 -8.89 -5.44
CA THR A 127 -13.64 -8.71 -6.14
C THR A 127 -13.77 -9.04 -7.61
N GLY A 128 -12.87 -8.50 -8.44
CA GLY A 128 -12.86 -8.85 -9.86
C GLY A 128 -11.76 -8.17 -10.64
N PHE A 129 -11.55 -8.67 -11.87
CA PHE A 129 -10.69 -8.04 -12.86
C PHE A 129 -11.52 -7.18 -13.82
N PHE A 130 -11.12 -5.93 -13.98
CA PHE A 130 -11.84 -4.95 -14.80
C PHE A 130 -10.92 -4.36 -15.87
N ALA A 131 -11.45 -4.24 -17.10
CA ALA A 131 -10.77 -3.50 -18.14
C ALA A 131 -10.73 -2.00 -17.80
N LEU A 132 -9.66 -1.31 -18.15
CA LEU A 132 -9.46 0.10 -17.79
C LEU A 132 -10.57 1.02 -18.33
N HIS A 133 -11.16 0.68 -19.49
CA HIS A 133 -12.29 1.41 -20.09
C HIS A 133 -13.66 1.02 -19.53
N ALA A 134 -13.72 0.00 -18.68
CA ALA A 134 -14.94 -0.54 -18.07
C ALA A 134 -14.81 -0.69 -16.54
N LEU A 135 -14.08 0.22 -15.90
CA LEU A 135 -14.00 0.27 -14.44
C LEU A 135 -15.39 0.56 -13.84
N PRO A 136 -15.74 -0.06 -12.70
CA PRO A 136 -16.96 0.26 -11.97
C PRO A 136 -17.10 1.78 -11.75
N THR A 137 -18.33 2.27 -11.82
CA THR A 137 -18.62 3.73 -11.74
C THR A 137 -18.16 4.34 -10.41
N ASP A 138 -18.27 3.56 -9.34
CA ASP A 138 -17.88 3.92 -7.98
C ASP A 138 -16.40 3.58 -7.64
N THR A 139 -15.55 3.31 -8.66
CA THR A 139 -14.10 3.21 -8.44
C THR A 139 -13.57 4.53 -7.89
N THR A 140 -12.85 4.44 -6.77
CA THR A 140 -12.39 5.63 -6.03
C THR A 140 -11.44 6.49 -6.85
N GLU A 141 -11.44 7.80 -6.58
CA GLU A 141 -10.57 8.76 -7.26
C GLU A 141 -9.09 8.39 -7.15
N GLY A 142 -8.63 8.04 -5.93
CA GLY A 142 -7.24 7.61 -5.72
C GLY A 142 -6.87 6.38 -6.54
N THR A 143 -7.77 5.39 -6.63
CA THR A 143 -7.59 4.23 -7.51
C THR A 143 -7.47 4.64 -8.97
N ARG A 144 -8.40 5.46 -9.48
CA ARG A 144 -8.37 5.95 -10.87
C ARG A 144 -7.10 6.72 -11.18
N GLN A 145 -6.63 7.55 -10.25
CA GLN A 145 -5.39 8.32 -10.41
C GLN A 145 -4.19 7.40 -10.54
N ARG A 146 -4.04 6.40 -9.67
CA ARG A 146 -2.92 5.44 -9.76
C ARG A 146 -2.96 4.64 -11.07
N LEU A 147 -4.14 4.22 -11.50
CA LEU A 147 -4.29 3.52 -12.78
C LEU A 147 -3.93 4.40 -13.98
N ALA A 148 -4.30 5.68 -13.96
CA ALA A 148 -3.94 6.62 -15.02
C ALA A 148 -2.42 6.86 -15.09
N GLU A 149 -1.74 6.93 -13.95
CA GLU A 149 -0.28 7.04 -13.89
C GLU A 149 0.42 5.79 -14.44
N VAL A 150 -0.08 4.60 -14.09
CA VAL A 150 0.53 3.33 -14.53
C VAL A 150 0.31 3.08 -16.02
N PHE A 151 -0.91 3.32 -16.53
CA PHE A 151 -1.29 2.89 -17.88
C PHE A 151 -1.34 4.02 -18.91
N ALA A 152 -1.60 5.24 -18.51
CA ALA A 152 -1.69 6.40 -19.40
C ALA A 152 -0.48 7.34 -19.31
N ALA A 153 0.59 6.92 -18.64
CA ALA A 153 1.82 7.69 -18.44
C ALA A 153 1.57 9.12 -17.92
N GLN A 154 0.50 9.30 -17.13
CA GLN A 154 0.28 10.58 -16.48
C GLN A 154 1.39 10.86 -15.46
N PRO A 155 1.75 12.13 -15.23
CA PRO A 155 2.75 12.49 -14.23
C PRO A 155 2.34 11.98 -12.85
N LEU A 156 3.30 11.42 -12.11
CA LEU A 156 3.14 11.05 -10.70
C LEU A 156 2.82 12.29 -9.88
N ILE A 157 1.73 12.24 -9.14
CA ILE A 157 1.42 13.27 -8.13
C ILE A 157 1.79 12.72 -6.73
N PRO A 158 2.38 13.55 -5.84
CA PRO A 158 2.88 13.07 -4.55
C PRO A 158 1.79 12.72 -3.52
N THR A 159 0.55 13.07 -3.80
CA THR A 159 -0.61 12.83 -2.93
C THR A 159 -1.50 11.72 -3.46
N TRP A 160 -2.25 11.03 -2.59
CA TRP A 160 -3.15 9.93 -2.98
C TRP A 160 -4.27 10.39 -3.93
N ARG A 161 -4.74 11.61 -3.78
CA ARG A 161 -5.71 12.26 -4.67
C ARG A 161 -5.14 13.56 -5.21
N SER A 162 -5.60 13.95 -6.40
CA SER A 162 -5.36 15.30 -6.87
C SER A 162 -5.95 16.32 -5.87
N LYS A 163 -5.20 17.38 -5.57
CA LYS A 163 -5.80 18.50 -4.85
C LYS A 163 -6.73 19.23 -5.80
N PRO A 164 -7.93 19.62 -5.35
CA PRO A 164 -8.87 20.41 -6.14
C PRO A 164 -8.26 21.77 -6.54
#